data_224aed17c15e6481d7684d62cc7f29ec
#
_entry.id   224aed17c15e6481d7684d62cc7f29ec
#
_cell.length_a   1.000
_cell.length_b   1.000
_cell.length_c   1.000
_cell.angle_alpha   90.00
_cell.angle_beta   90.00
_cell.angle_gamma   90.00
#
_symmetry.space_group_name_H-M   'P 1'
#
loop_
_entity.id
_entity.type
_entity.pdbx_description
1 polymer ?
#
loop_
_entity_poly.entity_id
_entity_poly.type
_entity_poly.pdbx_seq_one_letter_code
_entity_poly.pdbx_strand_id
1 'polypeptide(L)'
;MNIYIICAVRNANPERVHELRAYAVRLRSEGYDVHFPPDDAPQEDPTGEKICRVHRQAMRRADEVHVFWDVESKGSHFDLGMAYALGIKIVPVHCEKPDGPEKSYWKVMCAASG
;
A
#
# COMPACT_ATOMS: atom_id res chain seq x y z
N MET A 1 11.10 -1.68 -12.95
CA MET A 1 9.69 -1.83 -12.58
C MET A 1 9.39 -0.96 -11.37
N ASN A 2 8.26 -0.29 -11.37
CA ASN A 2 7.84 0.59 -10.29
C ASN A 2 6.84 -0.13 -9.38
N ILE A 3 7.09 -0.11 -8.08
CA ILE A 3 6.25 -0.76 -7.08
C ILE A 3 5.74 0.28 -6.09
N TYR A 4 4.44 0.25 -5.84
CA TYR A 4 3.80 1.07 -4.82
C TYR A 4 3.46 0.19 -3.63
N ILE A 5 3.83 0.62 -2.42
CA ILE A 5 3.49 -0.13 -1.21
C ILE A 5 2.27 0.51 -0.55
N ILE A 6 1.19 -0.25 -0.41
CA ILE A 6 0.03 0.17 0.39
C ILE A 6 0.24 -0.36 1.81
N CYS A 7 0.26 0.56 2.77
CA CYS A 7 0.44 0.22 4.18
C CYS A 7 -0.13 1.30 5.08
N ALA A 8 -0.39 0.96 6.34
CA ALA A 8 -0.80 1.94 7.35
C ALA A 8 0.38 2.86 7.66
N VAL A 9 0.10 4.17 7.77
CA VAL A 9 1.10 5.18 8.13
C VAL A 9 0.79 5.74 9.51
N ARG A 10 -0.45 6.21 9.73
CA ARG A 10 -0.87 6.73 11.02
C ARG A 10 -1.08 5.61 12.02
N ASN A 11 -0.60 5.83 13.24
CA ASN A 11 -0.77 4.88 14.35
C ASN A 11 -0.23 3.48 14.03
N ALA A 12 0.71 3.41 13.08
CA ALA A 12 1.34 2.15 12.74
C ALA A 12 2.24 1.68 13.91
N ASN A 13 2.20 0.39 14.18
CA ASN A 13 3.08 -0.23 15.17
C ASN A 13 4.55 -0.05 14.74
N PRO A 14 5.46 0.42 15.62
CA PRO A 14 6.87 0.60 15.26
C PRO A 14 7.56 -0.64 14.69
N GLU A 15 7.22 -1.82 15.20
CA GLU A 15 7.77 -3.07 14.67
C GLU A 15 7.29 -3.34 13.25
N ARG A 16 6.02 -3.04 12.98
CA ARG A 16 5.46 -3.16 11.63
C ARG A 16 6.12 -2.18 10.67
N VAL A 17 6.34 -0.94 11.10
CA VAL A 17 7.03 0.06 10.28
C VAL A 17 8.45 -0.41 9.96
N HIS A 18 9.15 -1.01 10.92
CA HIS A 18 10.48 -1.57 10.70
C HIS A 18 10.46 -2.68 9.65
N GLU A 19 9.50 -3.60 9.73
CA GLU A 19 9.34 -4.68 8.74
C GLU A 19 9.04 -4.14 7.34
N LEU A 20 8.16 -3.12 7.27
CA LEU A 20 7.81 -2.48 6.01
C LEU A 20 9.00 -1.80 5.36
N ARG A 21 9.79 -1.11 6.18
CA ARG A 21 11.00 -0.43 5.71
C ARG A 21 12.03 -1.43 5.19
N ALA A 22 12.20 -2.55 5.88
CA ALA A 22 13.08 -3.62 5.44
C ALA A 22 12.61 -4.22 4.11
N TYR A 23 11.30 -4.37 3.94
CA TYR A 23 10.70 -4.84 2.68
C TYR A 23 11.00 -3.88 1.53
N ALA A 24 10.81 -2.58 1.75
CA ALA A 24 11.11 -1.56 0.75
C ALA A 24 12.60 -1.56 0.36
N VAL A 25 13.48 -1.66 1.35
CA VAL A 25 14.93 -1.73 1.11
C VAL A 25 15.28 -2.95 0.28
N ARG A 26 14.69 -4.10 0.59
CA ARG A 26 14.92 -5.33 -0.18
C ARG A 26 14.51 -5.17 -1.64
N LEU A 27 13.34 -4.62 -1.90
CA LEU A 27 12.87 -4.39 -3.27
C LEU A 27 13.79 -3.45 -4.02
N ARG A 28 14.23 -2.38 -3.38
CA ARG A 28 15.16 -1.43 -3.99
C ARG A 28 16.50 -2.07 -4.29
N SER A 29 16.98 -2.96 -3.43
CA SER A 29 18.23 -3.70 -3.65
C SER A 29 18.12 -4.67 -4.83
N GLU A 30 16.92 -5.10 -5.17
CA GLU A 30 16.65 -5.95 -6.33
C GLU A 30 16.47 -5.15 -7.62
N GLY A 31 16.62 -3.82 -7.56
CA GLY A 31 16.57 -2.95 -8.73
C GLY A 31 15.23 -2.31 -9.01
N TYR A 32 14.25 -2.44 -8.13
CA TYR A 32 12.94 -1.82 -8.31
C TYR A 32 12.90 -0.39 -7.79
N ASP A 33 12.11 0.46 -8.45
CA ASP A 33 11.75 1.77 -7.93
C ASP A 33 10.55 1.60 -7.02
N VAL A 34 10.65 2.08 -5.78
CA VAL A 34 9.63 1.82 -4.77
C VAL A 34 9.10 3.13 -4.21
N HIS A 35 7.77 3.29 -4.24
CA HIS A 35 7.09 4.35 -3.51
C HIS A 35 6.65 3.79 -2.15
N PHE A 36 7.28 4.27 -1.09
CA PHE A 36 7.00 3.88 0.28
C PHE A 36 6.41 5.10 1.01
N PRO A 37 5.07 5.17 1.22
CA PRO A 37 4.40 6.36 1.73
C PRO A 37 4.99 6.98 3.01
N PRO A 38 5.43 6.21 4.02
CA PRO A 38 6.01 6.83 5.21
C PRO A 38 7.21 7.74 4.93
N ASP A 39 7.98 7.44 3.88
CA ASP A 39 9.19 8.20 3.54
C ASP A 39 8.99 9.13 2.32
N ASP A 40 8.11 8.74 1.40
CA ASP A 40 8.05 9.35 0.08
C ASP A 40 6.84 10.26 -0.14
N ALA A 41 5.96 10.38 0.86
CA ALA A 41 4.81 11.27 0.81
C ALA A 41 4.90 12.34 1.89
N PRO A 42 4.38 13.56 1.63
CA PRO A 42 4.33 14.59 2.66
C PRO A 42 3.42 14.16 3.79
N GLN A 43 3.89 14.31 5.03
CA GLN A 43 3.12 13.92 6.22
C GLN A 43 2.40 15.10 6.85
N GLU A 44 2.82 16.33 6.55
CA GLU A 44 2.18 17.55 7.01
C GLU A 44 1.28 18.11 5.92
N ASP A 45 -0.02 17.87 6.07
CA ASP A 45 -1.02 18.29 5.11
C ASP A 45 -2.36 18.43 5.86
N PRO A 46 -2.90 19.66 6.00
CA PRO A 46 -4.10 19.88 6.81
C PRO A 46 -5.33 19.10 6.35
N THR A 47 -5.46 18.86 5.04
CA THR A 47 -6.64 18.21 4.48
C THR A 47 -6.38 16.77 4.01
N GLY A 48 -5.11 16.41 3.80
CA GLY A 48 -4.75 15.14 3.17
C GLY A 48 -4.82 15.14 1.65
N GLU A 49 -5.28 16.22 1.03
CA GLU A 49 -5.44 16.30 -0.44
C GLU A 49 -4.09 16.18 -1.16
N LYS A 50 -3.07 16.86 -0.62
CA LYS A 50 -1.72 16.83 -1.20
C LYS A 50 -1.12 15.44 -1.13
N ILE A 51 -1.30 14.76 0.01
CA ILE A 51 -0.87 13.36 0.18
C ILE A 51 -1.53 12.48 -0.87
N CYS A 52 -2.85 12.60 -1.01
CA CYS A 52 -3.60 11.79 -1.97
C CYS A 52 -3.17 12.04 -3.41
N ARG A 53 -2.84 13.29 -3.76
CA ARG A 53 -2.36 13.66 -5.09
C ARG A 53 -1.00 13.02 -5.38
N VAL A 54 -0.09 13.05 -4.41
CA VAL A 54 1.22 12.41 -4.53
C VAL A 54 1.06 10.90 -4.72
N HIS A 55 0.20 10.26 -3.92
CA HIS A 55 -0.08 8.84 -4.04
C HIS A 55 -0.66 8.48 -5.41
N ARG A 56 -1.61 9.29 -5.91
CA ARG A 56 -2.22 9.04 -7.21
C ARG A 56 -1.19 9.09 -8.33
N GLN A 57 -0.28 10.07 -8.30
CA GLN A 57 0.78 10.18 -9.31
C GLN A 57 1.74 9.01 -9.26
N ALA A 58 2.15 8.61 -8.05
CA ALA A 58 3.02 7.45 -7.88
C ALA A 58 2.34 6.16 -8.35
N MET A 59 1.06 6.02 -8.04
CA MET A 59 0.28 4.83 -8.39
C MET A 59 0.08 4.71 -9.90
N ARG A 60 -0.11 5.83 -10.61
CA ARG A 60 -0.21 5.83 -12.07
C ARG A 60 1.06 5.32 -12.74
N ARG A 61 2.22 5.47 -12.10
CA ARG A 61 3.49 4.99 -12.62
C ARG A 61 3.82 3.58 -12.17
N ALA A 62 3.05 3.03 -11.21
CA ALA A 62 3.33 1.73 -10.64
C ALA A 62 2.95 0.60 -11.60
N ASP A 63 3.80 -0.40 -11.67
CA ASP A 63 3.54 -1.64 -12.39
C ASP A 63 2.84 -2.64 -11.49
N GLU A 64 3.15 -2.60 -10.20
CA GLU A 64 2.53 -3.44 -9.18
C GLU A 64 2.29 -2.64 -7.91
N VAL A 65 1.24 -3.05 -7.19
CA VAL A 65 0.93 -2.52 -5.87
C VAL A 65 1.07 -3.67 -4.88
N HIS A 66 1.99 -3.54 -3.93
CA HIS A 66 2.22 -4.54 -2.89
C HIS A 66 1.51 -4.10 -1.62
N VAL A 67 0.66 -4.95 -1.08
CA VAL A 67 -0.26 -4.57 -0.01
C VAL A 67 0.07 -5.26 1.31
N PHE A 68 0.34 -4.45 2.33
CA PHE A 68 0.35 -4.84 3.72
C PHE A 68 -0.95 -4.34 4.32
N TRP A 69 -1.93 -5.22 4.41
CA TRP A 69 -3.31 -4.83 4.69
C TRP A 69 -3.58 -4.70 6.18
N ASP A 70 -4.10 -3.55 6.56
CA ASP A 70 -4.63 -3.29 7.90
C ASP A 70 -6.05 -2.76 7.71
N VAL A 71 -7.03 -3.52 8.15
CA VAL A 71 -8.45 -3.19 7.98
C VAL A 71 -8.83 -1.88 8.69
N GLU A 72 -8.06 -1.45 9.66
CA GLU A 72 -8.31 -0.20 10.40
C GLU A 72 -7.72 1.03 9.70
N SER A 73 -6.88 0.84 8.70
CA SER A 73 -6.24 1.93 7.96
C SER A 73 -7.17 2.49 6.88
N LYS A 74 -7.74 3.66 7.14
CA LYS A 74 -8.61 4.34 6.17
C LYS A 74 -7.85 4.74 4.90
N GLY A 75 -6.61 5.17 5.05
CA GLY A 75 -5.75 5.52 3.91
C GLY A 75 -5.47 4.34 3.01
N SER A 76 -5.27 3.16 3.59
CA SER A 76 -5.06 1.94 2.80
C SER A 76 -6.31 1.55 2.00
N HIS A 77 -7.50 1.77 2.54
CA HIS A 77 -8.75 1.55 1.80
C HIS A 77 -8.86 2.48 0.60
N PHE A 78 -8.53 3.75 0.79
CA PHE A 78 -8.54 4.74 -0.28
C PHE A 78 -7.56 4.36 -1.38
N ASP A 79 -6.34 4.00 -1.00
CA ASP A 79 -5.29 3.62 -1.95
C ASP A 79 -5.65 2.33 -2.69
N LEU A 80 -6.23 1.35 -2.00
CA LEU A 80 -6.67 0.10 -2.63
C LEU A 80 -7.74 0.36 -3.69
N GLY A 81 -8.73 1.20 -3.37
CA GLY A 81 -9.77 1.58 -4.33
C GLY A 81 -9.20 2.25 -5.57
N MET A 82 -8.20 3.10 -5.38
CA MET A 82 -7.52 3.79 -6.47
C MET A 82 -6.76 2.78 -7.35
N ALA A 83 -6.01 1.87 -6.74
CA ALA A 83 -5.27 0.83 -7.47
C ALA A 83 -6.21 -0.08 -8.26
N TYR A 84 -7.31 -0.47 -7.63
CA TYR A 84 -8.30 -1.32 -8.29
C TYR A 84 -8.93 -0.62 -9.49
N ALA A 85 -9.30 0.66 -9.32
CA ALA A 85 -9.89 1.45 -10.41
C ALA A 85 -8.92 1.67 -11.58
N LEU A 86 -7.64 1.83 -11.29
CA LEU A 86 -6.60 2.00 -12.30
C LEU A 86 -6.18 0.69 -12.97
N GLY A 87 -6.66 -0.44 -12.48
CA GLY A 87 -6.35 -1.76 -13.04
C GLY A 87 -4.90 -2.21 -12.84
N ILE A 88 -4.25 -1.71 -11.80
CA ILE A 88 -2.86 -2.08 -11.51
C ILE A 88 -2.83 -3.47 -10.86
N LYS A 89 -1.80 -4.26 -11.19
CA LYS A 89 -1.61 -5.57 -10.57
C LYS A 89 -1.47 -5.43 -9.06
N ILE A 90 -2.33 -6.12 -8.32
CA ILE A 90 -2.33 -6.11 -6.85
C ILE A 90 -1.67 -7.38 -6.35
N VAL A 91 -0.64 -7.20 -5.49
CA VAL A 91 0.10 -8.30 -4.86
C VAL A 91 -0.16 -8.24 -3.36
N PRO A 92 -1.06 -9.07 -2.82
CA PRO A 92 -1.28 -9.12 -1.37
C PRO A 92 -0.09 -9.79 -0.70
N VAL A 93 0.57 -9.07 0.21
CA VAL A 93 1.78 -9.55 0.88
C VAL A 93 1.48 -10.03 2.29
N HIS A 94 0.73 -9.24 3.05
CA HIS A 94 0.43 -9.54 4.45
C HIS A 94 -0.90 -8.94 4.86
N CYS A 95 -1.63 -9.68 5.70
CA CYS A 95 -2.86 -9.21 6.34
C CYS A 95 -2.66 -9.19 7.84
N GLU A 96 -2.86 -8.04 8.50
CA GLU A 96 -2.64 -7.87 9.92
C GLU A 96 -3.55 -8.76 10.77
N LYS A 97 -4.82 -8.85 10.37
CA LYS A 97 -5.81 -9.72 11.02
C LYS A 97 -6.49 -10.55 9.95
N PRO A 98 -6.11 -11.83 9.80
CA PRO A 98 -6.71 -12.69 8.77
C PRO A 98 -8.24 -12.74 8.89
N ASP A 99 -8.89 -12.75 7.73
CA ASP A 99 -10.34 -12.70 7.63
C ASP A 99 -11.01 -14.00 8.07
N GLY A 100 -12.24 -13.86 8.57
CA GLY A 100 -13.15 -14.97 8.75
C GLY A 100 -13.80 -15.42 7.44
N PRO A 101 -14.94 -16.16 7.51
CA PRO A 101 -15.59 -16.68 6.29
C PRO A 101 -16.30 -15.63 5.45
N GLU A 102 -16.46 -14.42 5.94
CA GLU A 102 -17.19 -13.36 5.26
C GLU A 102 -16.39 -12.74 4.13
N LYS A 103 -17.11 -12.08 3.20
CA LYS A 103 -16.45 -11.30 2.14
C LYS A 103 -15.67 -10.14 2.75
N SER A 104 -14.53 -9.79 2.13
CA SER A 104 -13.65 -8.71 2.60
C SER A 104 -12.81 -8.18 1.45
N TYR A 105 -12.20 -7.02 1.65
CA TYR A 105 -11.29 -6.46 0.66
C TYR A 105 -10.03 -7.32 0.48
N TRP A 106 -9.56 -7.97 1.55
CA TRP A 106 -8.44 -8.91 1.42
C TRP A 106 -8.74 -10.04 0.46
N LYS A 107 -9.95 -10.60 0.55
CA LYS A 107 -10.39 -11.65 -0.37
C LYS A 107 -10.51 -11.15 -1.80
N VAL A 108 -10.97 -9.90 -1.98
CA VAL A 108 -11.00 -9.25 -3.30
C VAL A 108 -9.59 -9.16 -3.87
N MET A 109 -8.62 -8.72 -3.07
CA MET A 109 -7.22 -8.62 -3.50
C MET A 109 -6.67 -9.98 -3.92
N CYS A 110 -6.90 -11.02 -3.12
CA CYS A 110 -6.42 -12.36 -3.43
C CYS A 110 -7.02 -12.90 -4.72
N ALA A 111 -8.30 -12.66 -4.96
CA ALA A 111 -8.96 -13.06 -6.19
C ALA A 111 -8.43 -12.29 -7.40
N ALA A 112 -8.19 -10.98 -7.24
CA ALA A 112 -7.70 -10.13 -8.33
C ALA A 112 -6.24 -10.40 -8.68
N SER A 113 -5.43 -10.92 -7.74
CA SER A 113 -4.01 -11.19 -7.97
C SER A 113 -3.76 -12.49 -8.72
N GLY A 114 -4.73 -13.36 -8.69
CA GLY A 114 -4.62 -14.68 -9.27
C GLY A 114 -4.89 -14.76 -10.70
#